data_660365bc492926bc9f248c15ac1e853d
#
_entry.id   660365bc492926bc9f248c15ac1e853d
#
_cell.length_a   1.000
_cell.length_b   1.000
_cell.length_c   1.000
_cell.angle_alpha   90.00
_cell.angle_beta   90.00
_cell.angle_gamma   90.00
#
_symmetry.space_group_name_H-M   'P 1'
#
loop_
_entity.id
_entity.type
_entity.pdbx_description
1 polymer ?
#
loop_
_entity_poly.entity_id
_entity_poly.type
_entity_poly.pdbx_seq_one_letter_code
_entity_poly.pdbx_strand_id
1 'polypeptide(L)'
;MTANSVSENTSSETTSFRSGFVALVGRPSVGKSTLLNACMGQKVAIASPVAQTTRRRFRAVVNGENSQLVIVDTPGLHKPKDALGKELNKAALGELNDADVIAFLIDATKPVGRGDEWVANHVEQAHAAFKLLVITKADIATPEQVAEQLEAAQALAHFDDVLVVSAPEDFNIQAFIALVSEHLPEGPMWFPEDMETDALPEDLVAEFVREKLLLNLRQEVPHSVAVVCDSYEVATDGHLSISATILVEREGQKGIVVGQGGSMIKRVGVEARKDLEKLFGRKVYLDLQVRVQPLWRRDANEIKRLGYSTED
;
A
#
# COMPACT_ATOMS: atom_id res chain seq x y z
N MET A 1 38.44 -30.17 51.95
CA MET A 1 37.26 -30.39 51.15
C MET A 1 36.77 -29.01 50.70
N THR A 2 37.20 -28.57 49.55
CA THR A 2 36.90 -27.26 49.00
C THR A 2 35.87 -27.46 47.85
N ALA A 3 34.65 -26.98 48.08
CA ALA A 3 33.59 -26.99 47.09
C ALA A 3 33.80 -25.80 46.11
N ASN A 4 34.05 -26.13 44.87
CA ASN A 4 34.07 -25.18 43.76
C ASN A 4 32.62 -24.88 43.35
N SER A 5 32.17 -23.67 43.59
CA SER A 5 30.90 -23.16 43.03
C SER A 5 31.19 -22.62 41.65
N VAL A 6 30.71 -23.34 40.62
CA VAL A 6 30.65 -22.86 39.23
C VAL A 6 29.44 -21.93 39.14
N SER A 7 29.69 -20.64 39.02
CA SER A 7 28.66 -19.67 38.65
C SER A 7 28.41 -19.77 37.16
N GLU A 8 27.28 -20.36 36.76
CA GLU A 8 26.75 -20.26 35.42
C GLU A 8 26.29 -18.81 35.18
N ASN A 9 27.10 -18.10 34.41
CA ASN A 9 26.77 -16.77 33.90
C ASN A 9 25.88 -16.96 32.67
N THR A 10 24.60 -17.16 32.83
CA THR A 10 23.60 -17.03 31.76
C THR A 10 23.42 -15.55 31.45
N SER A 11 24.24 -15.02 30.55
CA SER A 11 23.95 -13.76 29.89
C SER A 11 22.68 -13.95 29.06
N SER A 12 21.52 -13.57 29.62
CA SER A 12 20.32 -13.31 28.83
C SER A 12 20.66 -12.12 27.91
N GLU A 13 20.89 -12.39 26.63
CA GLU A 13 20.86 -11.35 25.62
C GLU A 13 19.47 -10.73 25.67
N THR A 14 19.36 -9.57 26.30
CA THR A 14 18.19 -8.72 26.18
C THR A 14 18.15 -8.25 24.74
N THR A 15 17.44 -8.98 23.88
CA THR A 15 17.14 -8.51 22.52
C THR A 15 16.43 -7.17 22.63
N SER A 16 17.12 -6.10 22.23
CA SER A 16 16.55 -4.76 22.23
C SER A 16 15.40 -4.68 21.23
N PHE A 17 14.30 -4.02 21.62
CA PHE A 17 13.15 -3.83 20.73
C PHE A 17 13.55 -2.92 19.55
N ARG A 18 13.13 -3.29 18.35
CA ARG A 18 13.40 -2.56 17.10
C ARG A 18 12.12 -2.05 16.48
N SER A 19 12.12 -0.79 16.07
CA SER A 19 10.95 -0.21 15.41
C SER A 19 11.35 0.87 14.42
N GLY A 20 10.61 0.96 13.32
CA GLY A 20 10.91 1.96 12.31
C GLY A 20 9.98 1.89 11.09
N PHE A 21 10.22 2.81 10.17
CA PHE A 21 9.42 3.01 8.97
C PHE A 21 10.03 2.28 7.77
N VAL A 22 9.16 1.57 7.06
CA VAL A 22 9.53 0.77 5.87
C VAL A 22 8.77 1.32 4.67
N ALA A 23 9.47 1.94 3.72
CA ALA A 23 8.87 2.42 2.48
C ALA A 23 8.87 1.33 1.41
N LEU A 24 7.67 0.94 0.94
CA LEU A 24 7.54 0.11 -0.26
C LEU A 24 7.54 1.01 -1.50
N VAL A 25 8.57 0.95 -2.30
CA VAL A 25 8.71 1.78 -3.49
C VAL A 25 8.85 0.96 -4.77
N GLY A 26 8.42 1.52 -5.90
CA GLY A 26 8.46 0.86 -7.19
C GLY A 26 7.40 1.44 -8.13
N ARG A 27 7.44 1.01 -9.39
CA ARG A 27 6.44 1.42 -10.39
C ARG A 27 5.01 1.06 -9.95
N PRO A 28 3.98 1.67 -10.56
CA PRO A 28 2.61 1.20 -10.38
C PRO A 28 2.45 -0.28 -10.73
N SER A 29 1.62 -0.99 -9.95
CA SER A 29 1.26 -2.41 -10.16
C SER A 29 2.40 -3.43 -10.03
N VAL A 30 3.52 -3.09 -9.39
CA VAL A 30 4.61 -4.05 -9.08
C VAL A 30 4.30 -4.95 -7.87
N GLY A 31 3.22 -4.69 -7.11
CA GLY A 31 2.81 -5.57 -6.00
C GLY A 31 2.99 -4.97 -4.60
N LYS A 32 3.24 -3.65 -4.44
CA LYS A 32 3.41 -2.98 -3.14
C LYS A 32 2.29 -3.28 -2.15
N SER A 33 1.05 -2.87 -2.49
CA SER A 33 -0.13 -3.09 -1.63
C SER A 33 -0.45 -4.58 -1.43
N THR A 34 -0.08 -5.45 -2.39
CA THR A 34 -0.26 -6.91 -2.25
C THR A 34 0.74 -7.48 -1.23
N LEU A 35 2.00 -7.04 -1.29
CA LEU A 35 3.01 -7.42 -0.30
C LEU A 35 2.63 -6.91 1.10
N LEU A 36 2.19 -5.66 1.21
CA LEU A 36 1.73 -5.10 2.48
C LEU A 36 0.59 -5.93 3.07
N ASN A 37 -0.44 -6.27 2.28
CA ASN A 37 -1.56 -7.11 2.74
C ASN A 37 -1.09 -8.51 3.18
N ALA A 38 -0.10 -9.08 2.51
CA ALA A 38 0.48 -10.37 2.91
C ALA A 38 1.23 -10.26 4.24
N CYS A 39 2.02 -9.19 4.46
CA CYS A 39 2.66 -8.93 5.74
C CYS A 39 1.66 -8.76 6.90
N MET A 40 0.50 -8.17 6.61
CA MET A 40 -0.59 -7.99 7.60
C MET A 40 -1.43 -9.25 7.83
N GLY A 41 -1.34 -10.26 6.96
CA GLY A 41 -2.23 -11.43 6.98
C GLY A 41 -3.69 -11.11 6.66
N GLN A 42 -3.99 -9.89 6.28
CA GLN A 42 -5.34 -9.43 5.93
C GLN A 42 -5.30 -8.27 4.93
N LYS A 43 -6.46 -8.00 4.32
CA LYS A 43 -6.59 -6.92 3.35
C LYS A 43 -6.85 -5.59 4.04
N VAL A 44 -5.84 -4.74 4.13
CA VAL A 44 -5.93 -3.35 4.63
C VAL A 44 -5.69 -2.33 3.51
N ALA A 45 -4.95 -2.70 2.46
CA ALA A 45 -4.67 -1.87 1.30
C ALA A 45 -5.40 -2.40 0.06
N ILE A 46 -5.82 -1.49 -0.82
CA ILE A 46 -6.44 -1.87 -2.09
C ILE A 46 -5.38 -2.31 -3.11
N ALA A 47 -5.72 -3.32 -3.89
CA ALA A 47 -4.85 -3.85 -4.94
C ALA A 47 -5.58 -3.95 -6.28
N SER A 48 -4.99 -3.46 -7.35
CA SER A 48 -5.53 -3.62 -8.70
C SER A 48 -4.41 -3.63 -9.75
N PRO A 49 -4.67 -4.18 -10.95
CA PRO A 49 -3.72 -4.11 -12.05
C PRO A 49 -3.63 -2.70 -12.68
N VAL A 50 -4.49 -1.77 -12.26
CA VAL A 50 -4.55 -0.41 -12.81
C VAL A 50 -3.49 0.47 -12.16
N ALA A 51 -2.79 1.28 -12.96
CA ALA A 51 -1.82 2.23 -12.43
C ALA A 51 -2.50 3.28 -11.51
N GLN A 52 -1.77 3.76 -10.50
CA GLN A 52 -2.26 4.68 -9.47
C GLN A 52 -3.40 4.09 -8.63
N THR A 53 -3.28 2.80 -8.28
CA THR A 53 -4.20 2.13 -7.35
C THR A 53 -4.15 2.82 -6.00
N THR A 54 -2.99 2.95 -5.38
CA THR A 54 -2.80 3.70 -4.14
C THR A 54 -2.74 5.20 -4.46
N ARG A 55 -3.59 5.99 -3.83
CA ARG A 55 -3.59 7.47 -3.92
C ARG A 55 -3.48 8.14 -2.56
N ARG A 56 -3.95 7.49 -1.51
CA ARG A 56 -3.79 7.93 -0.13
C ARG A 56 -2.63 7.18 0.50
N ARG A 57 -1.84 7.90 1.24
CA ARG A 57 -0.84 7.33 2.11
C ARG A 57 -1.54 6.77 3.34
N PHE A 58 -1.21 5.57 3.73
CA PHE A 58 -1.52 5.06 5.07
C PHE A 58 -0.42 4.12 5.53
N ARG A 59 -0.37 3.90 6.82
CA ARG A 59 0.61 3.04 7.45
C ARG A 59 -0.07 1.77 7.92
N ALA A 60 0.59 0.65 7.68
CA ALA A 60 0.22 -0.64 8.24
C ALA A 60 1.26 -1.02 9.29
N VAL A 61 0.80 -1.44 10.44
CA VAL A 61 1.64 -1.78 11.59
C VAL A 61 1.71 -3.28 11.73
N VAL A 62 2.91 -3.84 11.53
CA VAL A 62 3.20 -5.27 11.71
C VAL A 62 3.99 -5.43 13.00
N ASN A 63 3.37 -6.06 14.00
CA ASN A 63 4.00 -6.33 15.30
C ASN A 63 4.65 -7.72 15.29
N GLY A 64 5.94 -7.78 15.63
CA GLY A 64 6.70 -8.99 15.91
C GLY A 64 6.95 -9.13 17.41
N GLU A 65 7.59 -10.21 17.83
CA GLU A 65 7.92 -10.47 19.25
C GLU A 65 8.81 -9.35 19.83
N ASN A 66 9.81 -8.88 19.09
CA ASN A 66 10.75 -7.84 19.50
C ASN A 66 10.88 -6.71 18.46
N SER A 67 9.86 -6.54 17.64
CA SER A 67 9.89 -5.50 16.58
C SER A 67 8.52 -4.98 16.22
N GLN A 68 8.50 -3.73 15.72
CA GLN A 68 7.33 -3.13 15.10
C GLN A 68 7.74 -2.50 13.77
N LEU A 69 7.24 -3.05 12.66
CA LEU A 69 7.41 -2.48 11.33
C LEU A 69 6.24 -1.57 11.00
N VAL A 70 6.52 -0.33 10.68
CA VAL A 70 5.51 0.60 10.16
C VAL A 70 5.68 0.66 8.65
N ILE A 71 4.94 -0.18 7.93
CA ILE A 71 5.02 -0.28 6.48
C ILE A 71 4.17 0.82 5.85
N VAL A 72 4.79 1.67 5.05
CA VAL A 72 4.10 2.77 4.36
C VAL A 72 3.77 2.35 2.93
N ASP A 73 2.45 2.25 2.61
CA ASP A 73 2.02 2.04 1.23
C ASP A 73 2.05 3.35 0.47
N THR A 74 3.04 3.47 -0.40
CA THR A 74 3.24 4.69 -1.20
C THR A 74 2.55 4.58 -2.56
N PRO A 75 2.03 5.69 -3.10
CA PRO A 75 1.66 5.74 -4.50
C PRO A 75 2.81 5.28 -5.39
N GLY A 76 2.49 4.52 -6.44
CA GLY A 76 3.53 4.06 -7.38
C GLY A 76 4.22 5.23 -8.08
N LEU A 77 5.53 5.29 -7.96
CA LEU A 77 6.35 6.34 -8.55
C LEU A 77 6.39 6.23 -10.08
N HIS A 78 6.08 7.32 -10.77
CA HIS A 78 6.11 7.40 -12.23
C HIS A 78 6.22 8.85 -12.69
N LYS A 79 6.63 9.08 -13.94
CA LYS A 79 6.68 10.44 -14.49
C LYS A 79 5.27 11.06 -14.50
N PRO A 80 5.03 12.18 -13.75
CA PRO A 80 3.70 12.75 -13.57
C PRO A 80 3.16 13.34 -14.89
N LYS A 81 1.85 13.16 -15.12
CA LYS A 81 1.16 13.67 -16.31
C LYS A 81 0.18 14.81 -16.00
N ASP A 82 -0.25 14.93 -14.75
CA ASP A 82 -1.20 15.93 -14.28
C ASP A 82 -0.86 16.40 -12.85
N ALA A 83 -1.65 17.31 -12.29
CA ALA A 83 -1.42 17.83 -10.94
C ALA A 83 -1.53 16.74 -9.88
N LEU A 84 -2.53 15.85 -10.00
CA LEU A 84 -2.68 14.70 -9.10
C LEU A 84 -1.42 13.84 -9.09
N GLY A 85 -0.88 13.48 -10.28
CA GLY A 85 0.35 12.68 -10.37
C GLY A 85 1.57 13.35 -9.75
N LYS A 86 1.64 14.70 -9.78
CA LYS A 86 2.71 15.45 -9.09
C LYS A 86 2.59 15.33 -7.57
N GLU A 87 1.38 15.50 -7.03
CA GLU A 87 1.13 15.37 -5.58
C GLU A 87 1.41 13.94 -5.09
N LEU A 88 0.95 12.94 -5.83
CA LEU A 88 1.22 11.53 -5.49
C LEU A 88 2.73 11.21 -5.48
N ASN A 89 3.48 11.73 -6.44
CA ASN A 89 4.95 11.57 -6.44
C ASN A 89 5.61 12.32 -5.27
N LYS A 90 5.14 13.54 -4.95
CA LYS A 90 5.66 14.32 -3.81
C LYS A 90 5.46 13.54 -2.51
N ALA A 91 4.28 12.95 -2.31
CA ALA A 91 3.97 12.11 -1.16
C ALA A 91 4.92 10.89 -1.08
N ALA A 92 5.04 10.15 -2.19
CA ALA A 92 5.88 8.95 -2.23
C ALA A 92 7.38 9.24 -2.02
N LEU A 93 7.89 10.36 -2.54
CA LEU A 93 9.27 10.78 -2.34
C LEU A 93 9.53 11.29 -0.91
N GLY A 94 8.55 11.92 -0.27
CA GLY A 94 8.63 12.26 1.15
C GLY A 94 8.84 11.02 2.02
N GLU A 95 7.99 10.01 1.86
CA GLU A 95 8.08 8.76 2.61
C GLU A 95 9.40 8.00 2.34
N LEU A 96 9.91 8.06 1.10
CA LEU A 96 11.20 7.46 0.77
C LEU A 96 12.35 8.10 1.56
N ASN A 97 12.32 9.40 1.76
CA ASN A 97 13.38 10.13 2.49
C ASN A 97 13.30 9.95 4.00
N ASP A 98 12.11 9.68 4.53
CA ASP A 98 11.85 9.54 5.97
C ASP A 98 11.92 8.07 6.44
N ALA A 99 12.12 7.11 5.52
CA ALA A 99 12.15 5.69 5.83
C ALA A 99 13.49 5.24 6.43
N ASP A 100 13.43 4.36 7.42
CA ASP A 100 14.60 3.65 7.95
C ASP A 100 15.05 2.53 7.00
N VAL A 101 14.09 1.85 6.38
CA VAL A 101 14.30 0.77 5.41
C VAL A 101 13.52 1.07 4.13
N ILE A 102 14.19 0.92 2.99
CA ILE A 102 13.56 1.00 1.68
C ILE A 102 13.49 -0.39 1.06
N ALA A 103 12.28 -0.84 0.72
CA ALA A 103 12.07 -2.02 -0.11
C ALA A 103 11.72 -1.57 -1.54
N PHE A 104 12.64 -1.75 -2.48
CA PHE A 104 12.45 -1.45 -3.90
C PHE A 104 11.92 -2.67 -4.62
N LEU A 105 10.68 -2.58 -5.12
CA LEU A 105 9.96 -3.68 -5.72
C LEU A 105 10.05 -3.69 -7.24
N ILE A 106 10.38 -4.84 -7.80
CA ILE A 106 10.44 -5.13 -9.24
C ILE A 106 9.50 -6.31 -9.57
N ASP A 107 8.71 -6.15 -10.62
CA ASP A 107 7.80 -7.18 -11.14
C ASP A 107 8.59 -8.18 -12.00
N ALA A 108 8.75 -9.41 -11.54
CA ALA A 108 9.49 -10.48 -12.25
C ALA A 108 8.93 -10.79 -13.64
N THR A 109 7.65 -10.49 -13.90
CA THR A 109 6.97 -10.82 -15.17
C THR A 109 7.19 -9.80 -16.28
N LYS A 110 7.88 -8.68 -15.97
CA LYS A 110 8.07 -7.57 -16.90
C LYS A 110 9.51 -7.11 -16.93
N PRO A 111 10.05 -6.80 -18.11
CA PRO A 111 11.42 -6.32 -18.18
C PRO A 111 11.61 -5.02 -17.41
N VAL A 112 12.74 -4.94 -16.71
CA VAL A 112 13.24 -3.69 -16.12
C VAL A 112 13.36 -2.63 -17.21
N GLY A 113 12.90 -1.41 -16.93
CA GLY A 113 12.89 -0.34 -17.93
C GLY A 113 13.02 1.05 -17.32
N ARG A 114 12.88 2.07 -18.16
CA ARG A 114 13.07 3.49 -17.78
C ARG A 114 12.29 3.95 -16.55
N GLY A 115 11.15 3.31 -16.27
CA GLY A 115 10.37 3.62 -15.08
C GLY A 115 11.04 3.11 -13.81
N ASP A 116 11.65 1.92 -13.87
CA ASP A 116 12.42 1.34 -12.75
C ASP A 116 13.73 2.10 -12.56
N GLU A 117 14.44 2.45 -13.64
CA GLU A 117 15.64 3.30 -13.60
C GLU A 117 15.35 4.65 -12.91
N TRP A 118 14.21 5.26 -13.24
CA TRP A 118 13.82 6.53 -12.63
C TRP A 118 13.56 6.38 -11.12
N VAL A 119 12.88 5.30 -10.68
CA VAL A 119 12.66 5.02 -9.25
C VAL A 119 13.96 4.69 -8.55
N ALA A 120 14.80 3.83 -9.15
CA ALA A 120 16.09 3.43 -8.60
C ALA A 120 17.02 4.61 -8.34
N ASN A 121 17.04 5.62 -9.22
CA ASN A 121 17.79 6.86 -9.00
C ASN A 121 17.37 7.62 -7.73
N HIS A 122 16.09 7.58 -7.36
CA HIS A 122 15.62 8.18 -6.11
C HIS A 122 15.96 7.30 -4.90
N VAL A 123 15.88 5.98 -5.04
CA VAL A 123 16.32 5.02 -4.01
C VAL A 123 17.81 5.18 -3.72
N GLU A 124 18.65 5.34 -4.76
CA GLU A 124 20.09 5.56 -4.60
C GLU A 124 20.39 6.82 -3.80
N GLN A 125 19.65 7.91 -4.03
CA GLN A 125 19.83 9.20 -3.36
C GLN A 125 19.23 9.25 -1.95
N ALA A 126 18.36 8.31 -1.58
CA ALA A 126 17.74 8.28 -0.26
C ALA A 126 18.72 7.85 0.83
N HIS A 127 18.52 8.36 2.06
CA HIS A 127 19.41 8.17 3.21
C HIS A 127 19.02 7.00 4.12
N ALA A 128 18.14 6.08 3.67
CA ALA A 128 17.78 4.90 4.46
C ALA A 128 19.01 4.06 4.83
N ALA A 129 18.99 3.50 6.04
CA ALA A 129 20.07 2.69 6.57
C ALA A 129 20.18 1.32 5.86
N PHE A 130 19.07 0.82 5.28
CA PHE A 130 19.02 -0.46 4.59
C PHE A 130 18.15 -0.37 3.35
N LYS A 131 18.66 -0.84 2.21
CA LYS A 131 17.98 -0.84 0.92
C LYS A 131 17.85 -2.28 0.41
N LEU A 132 16.62 -2.79 0.41
CA LEU A 132 16.29 -4.15 -0.01
C LEU A 132 15.72 -4.15 -1.44
N LEU A 133 16.31 -4.94 -2.34
CA LEU A 133 15.71 -5.24 -3.63
C LEU A 133 14.72 -6.40 -3.48
N VAL A 134 13.46 -6.21 -3.87
CA VAL A 134 12.42 -7.22 -3.77
C VAL A 134 11.90 -7.58 -5.16
N ILE A 135 12.15 -8.81 -5.59
CA ILE A 135 11.59 -9.34 -6.83
C ILE A 135 10.23 -9.96 -6.51
N THR A 136 9.16 -9.40 -7.06
CA THR A 136 7.78 -9.79 -6.78
C THR A 136 7.18 -10.68 -7.86
N LYS A 137 6.02 -11.29 -7.59
CA LYS A 137 5.23 -12.12 -8.52
C LYS A 137 5.95 -13.36 -8.99
N ALA A 138 6.74 -13.96 -8.11
CA ALA A 138 7.45 -15.20 -8.40
C ALA A 138 6.51 -16.40 -8.70
N ASP A 139 5.23 -16.31 -8.27
CA ASP A 139 4.16 -17.28 -8.52
C ASP A 139 3.76 -17.41 -10.00
N ILE A 140 3.92 -16.32 -10.77
CA ILE A 140 3.50 -16.28 -12.18
C ILE A 140 4.66 -15.98 -13.15
N ALA A 141 5.88 -15.85 -12.64
CA ALA A 141 7.10 -15.71 -13.42
C ALA A 141 7.83 -17.05 -13.57
N THR A 142 8.54 -17.24 -14.68
CA THR A 142 9.45 -18.40 -14.79
C THR A 142 10.75 -18.15 -14.01
N PRO A 143 11.49 -19.20 -13.59
CA PRO A 143 12.78 -19.05 -12.93
C PRO A 143 13.76 -18.17 -13.74
N GLU A 144 13.75 -18.31 -15.07
CA GLU A 144 14.60 -17.54 -15.98
C GLU A 144 14.23 -16.06 -15.94
N GLN A 145 12.93 -15.75 -15.96
CA GLN A 145 12.45 -14.37 -15.81
C GLN A 145 12.85 -13.76 -14.47
N VAL A 146 12.73 -14.52 -13.38
CA VAL A 146 13.17 -14.05 -12.05
C VAL A 146 14.65 -13.71 -12.06
N ALA A 147 15.50 -14.61 -12.61
CA ALA A 147 16.95 -14.42 -12.68
C ALA A 147 17.32 -13.21 -13.55
N GLU A 148 16.70 -13.07 -14.72
CA GLU A 148 16.93 -11.96 -15.65
C GLU A 148 16.55 -10.59 -15.01
N GLN A 149 15.38 -10.52 -14.38
CA GLN A 149 14.95 -9.27 -13.75
C GLN A 149 15.77 -8.94 -12.50
N LEU A 150 16.22 -9.95 -11.76
CA LEU A 150 17.12 -9.78 -10.64
C LEU A 150 18.46 -9.16 -11.09
N GLU A 151 19.11 -9.73 -12.10
CA GLU A 151 20.38 -9.23 -12.64
C GLU A 151 20.21 -7.79 -13.16
N ALA A 152 19.15 -7.53 -13.94
CA ALA A 152 18.87 -6.22 -14.48
C ALA A 152 18.58 -5.17 -13.37
N ALA A 153 17.87 -5.55 -12.32
CA ALA A 153 17.52 -4.64 -11.23
C ALA A 153 18.71 -4.32 -10.32
N GLN A 154 19.58 -5.29 -10.04
CA GLN A 154 20.81 -5.08 -9.27
C GLN A 154 21.77 -4.07 -9.93
N ALA A 155 21.71 -3.93 -11.25
CA ALA A 155 22.50 -2.96 -11.99
C ALA A 155 21.97 -1.50 -11.89
N LEU A 156 20.79 -1.26 -11.32
CA LEU A 156 20.15 0.05 -11.27
C LEU A 156 20.63 0.95 -10.12
N ALA A 157 20.92 0.37 -8.96
CA ALA A 157 21.33 1.06 -7.74
C ALA A 157 22.05 0.10 -6.79
N HIS A 158 22.65 0.63 -5.73
CA HIS A 158 23.19 -0.20 -4.66
C HIS A 158 22.08 -0.71 -3.74
N PHE A 159 22.07 -2.03 -3.49
CA PHE A 159 21.19 -2.69 -2.55
C PHE A 159 22.01 -3.52 -1.56
N ASP A 160 21.60 -3.49 -0.30
CA ASP A 160 22.29 -4.21 0.78
C ASP A 160 21.95 -5.72 0.75
N ASP A 161 20.72 -6.05 0.32
CA ASP A 161 20.27 -7.44 0.17
C ASP A 161 19.20 -7.56 -0.92
N VAL A 162 18.85 -8.80 -1.27
CA VAL A 162 17.86 -9.16 -2.30
C VAL A 162 16.93 -10.26 -1.80
N LEU A 163 15.65 -10.11 -2.06
CA LEU A 163 14.65 -11.11 -1.72
C LEU A 163 13.66 -11.33 -2.88
N VAL A 164 13.35 -12.60 -3.16
CA VAL A 164 12.32 -13.01 -4.12
C VAL A 164 11.06 -13.39 -3.35
N VAL A 165 9.91 -12.82 -3.69
CA VAL A 165 8.65 -13.04 -2.96
C VAL A 165 7.47 -13.36 -3.89
N SER A 166 6.50 -14.10 -3.35
CA SER A 166 5.14 -14.17 -3.89
C SER A 166 4.14 -13.91 -2.77
N ALA A 167 3.49 -12.77 -2.80
CA ALA A 167 2.49 -12.41 -1.81
C ALA A 167 1.21 -13.28 -1.90
N PRO A 168 0.70 -13.68 -3.09
CA PRO A 168 -0.45 -14.57 -3.18
C PRO A 168 -0.20 -15.98 -2.63
N GLU A 169 1.05 -16.48 -2.73
CA GLU A 169 1.45 -17.81 -2.27
C GLU A 169 2.12 -17.81 -0.89
N ASP A 170 2.11 -16.67 -0.20
CA ASP A 170 2.80 -16.47 1.10
C ASP A 170 4.30 -16.85 1.09
N PHE A 171 4.89 -16.85 -0.12
CA PHE A 171 6.29 -17.25 -0.31
C PHE A 171 7.25 -16.14 0.10
N ASN A 172 8.14 -16.44 1.05
CA ASN A 172 9.14 -15.54 1.62
C ASN A 172 8.56 -14.28 2.32
N ILE A 173 7.28 -14.26 2.71
CA ILE A 173 6.70 -13.12 3.42
C ILE A 173 7.26 -13.01 4.84
N GLN A 174 7.35 -14.12 5.57
CA GLN A 174 7.97 -14.13 6.90
C GLN A 174 9.47 -13.82 6.84
N ALA A 175 10.17 -14.27 5.79
CA ALA A 175 11.57 -13.93 5.56
C ALA A 175 11.74 -12.40 5.29
N PHE A 176 10.81 -11.78 4.54
CA PHE A 176 10.78 -10.34 4.34
C PHE A 176 10.61 -9.59 5.66
N ILE A 177 9.63 -9.99 6.49
CA ILE A 177 9.37 -9.38 7.80
C ILE A 177 10.60 -9.52 8.70
N ALA A 178 11.19 -10.70 8.80
CA ALA A 178 12.36 -10.96 9.63
C ALA A 178 13.57 -10.12 9.18
N LEU A 179 13.90 -10.17 7.88
CA LEU A 179 15.03 -9.44 7.31
C LEU A 179 14.90 -7.92 7.54
N VAL A 180 13.72 -7.37 7.30
CA VAL A 180 13.45 -5.94 7.53
C VAL A 180 13.55 -5.61 9.03
N SER A 181 12.97 -6.44 9.92
CA SER A 181 13.02 -6.24 11.37
C SER A 181 14.44 -6.15 11.92
N GLU A 182 15.35 -6.98 11.40
CA GLU A 182 16.77 -6.99 11.81
C GLU A 182 17.50 -5.68 11.51
N HIS A 183 17.03 -4.94 10.49
CA HIS A 183 17.65 -3.70 10.04
C HIS A 183 16.94 -2.43 10.52
N LEU A 184 15.84 -2.57 11.29
CA LEU A 184 15.22 -1.41 11.94
C LEU A 184 16.10 -0.89 13.09
N PRO A 185 16.06 0.42 13.37
CA PRO A 185 16.73 0.99 14.54
C PRO A 185 16.17 0.45 15.85
N GLU A 186 17.00 0.42 16.88
CA GLU A 186 16.55 0.21 18.25
C GLU A 186 15.70 1.39 18.72
N GLY A 187 14.51 1.11 19.25
CA GLY A 187 13.59 2.16 19.66
C GLY A 187 12.30 1.62 20.29
N PRO A 188 11.48 2.50 20.86
CA PRO A 188 10.18 2.12 21.40
C PRO A 188 9.16 1.87 20.29
N MET A 189 8.02 1.25 20.63
CA MET A 189 6.86 1.17 19.74
C MET A 189 6.41 2.58 19.31
N TRP A 190 6.15 2.77 18.01
CA TRP A 190 5.58 3.99 17.44
C TRP A 190 4.06 4.05 17.58
N PHE A 191 3.43 2.88 17.51
CA PHE A 191 1.98 2.72 17.56
C PHE A 191 1.57 1.72 18.66
N PRO A 192 0.37 1.84 19.24
CA PRO A 192 -0.18 0.83 20.14
C PRO A 192 -0.17 -0.57 19.50
N GLU A 193 0.02 -1.60 20.32
CA GLU A 193 0.15 -2.99 19.86
C GLU A 193 -1.11 -3.49 19.13
N ASP A 194 -2.28 -3.00 19.50
CA ASP A 194 -3.58 -3.32 18.90
C ASP A 194 -3.91 -2.49 17.66
N MET A 195 -3.05 -1.55 17.27
CA MET A 195 -3.23 -0.71 16.09
C MET A 195 -2.66 -1.39 14.85
N GLU A 196 -3.51 -1.64 13.86
CA GLU A 196 -3.13 -2.27 12.60
C GLU A 196 -2.85 -1.26 11.47
N THR A 197 -3.46 -0.07 11.54
CA THR A 197 -3.32 1.00 10.54
C THR A 197 -3.67 2.35 11.13
N ASP A 198 -3.08 3.42 10.60
CA ASP A 198 -3.44 4.82 10.90
C ASP A 198 -4.53 5.37 9.97
N ALA A 199 -5.02 4.55 9.03
CA ALA A 199 -6.06 4.98 8.10
C ALA A 199 -7.39 5.24 8.82
N LEU A 200 -8.04 6.37 8.51
CA LEU A 200 -9.38 6.62 9.01
C LEU A 200 -10.38 5.63 8.37
N PRO A 201 -11.40 5.19 9.11
CA PRO A 201 -12.43 4.28 8.56
C PRO A 201 -13.07 4.81 7.27
N GLU A 202 -13.31 6.11 7.18
CA GLU A 202 -13.87 6.79 6.01
C GLU A 202 -12.94 6.70 4.80
N ASP A 203 -11.63 6.77 5.01
CA ASP A 203 -10.63 6.63 3.95
C ASP A 203 -10.55 5.19 3.44
N LEU A 204 -10.62 4.22 4.33
CA LEU A 204 -10.71 2.81 3.96
C LEU A 204 -11.97 2.52 3.14
N VAL A 205 -13.13 3.05 3.55
CA VAL A 205 -14.38 2.95 2.77
C VAL A 205 -14.18 3.50 1.36
N ALA A 206 -13.64 4.71 1.24
CA ALA A 206 -13.41 5.36 -0.05
C ALA A 206 -12.49 4.53 -0.95
N GLU A 207 -11.39 4.01 -0.39
CA GLU A 207 -10.44 3.19 -1.14
C GLU A 207 -11.04 1.83 -1.55
N PHE A 208 -11.76 1.13 -0.67
CA PHE A 208 -12.39 -0.15 -1.00
C PHE A 208 -13.46 -0.02 -2.08
N VAL A 209 -14.27 1.03 -2.05
CA VAL A 209 -15.21 1.34 -3.15
C VAL A 209 -14.43 1.65 -4.44
N ARG A 210 -13.36 2.43 -4.35
CA ARG A 210 -12.52 2.79 -5.50
C ARG A 210 -11.84 1.57 -6.11
N GLU A 211 -11.39 0.61 -5.33
CA GLU A 211 -10.87 -0.66 -5.85
C GLU A 211 -11.87 -1.36 -6.77
N LYS A 212 -13.15 -1.46 -6.34
CA LYS A 212 -14.16 -2.13 -7.16
C LYS A 212 -14.45 -1.37 -8.45
N LEU A 213 -14.35 -0.04 -8.43
CA LEU A 213 -14.39 0.75 -9.66
C LEU A 213 -13.20 0.44 -10.57
N LEU A 214 -11.98 0.38 -10.03
CA LEU A 214 -10.77 0.05 -10.79
C LEU A 214 -10.85 -1.34 -11.43
N LEU A 215 -11.42 -2.32 -10.75
CA LEU A 215 -11.55 -3.70 -11.24
C LEU A 215 -12.65 -3.87 -12.29
N ASN A 216 -13.71 -3.06 -12.23
CA ASN A 216 -14.91 -3.20 -13.07
C ASN A 216 -14.93 -2.21 -14.24
N LEU A 217 -14.22 -1.09 -14.17
CA LEU A 217 -14.15 -0.09 -15.23
C LEU A 217 -12.96 -0.36 -16.17
N ARG A 218 -13.01 0.23 -17.37
CA ARG A 218 -11.97 0.02 -18.39
C ARG A 218 -11.53 1.35 -19.01
N GLN A 219 -10.45 1.28 -19.81
CA GLN A 219 -9.86 2.40 -20.54
C GLN A 219 -9.43 3.52 -19.57
N GLU A 220 -9.77 4.77 -19.82
CA GLU A 220 -9.39 5.95 -19.04
C GLU A 220 -10.32 6.24 -17.84
N VAL A 221 -11.50 5.60 -17.77
CA VAL A 221 -12.48 5.87 -16.70
C VAL A 221 -11.92 5.57 -15.30
N PRO A 222 -11.19 4.44 -15.07
CA PRO A 222 -10.56 4.15 -13.79
C PRO A 222 -9.66 5.27 -13.25
N HIS A 223 -8.97 5.97 -14.15
CA HIS A 223 -8.07 7.05 -13.76
C HIS A 223 -8.79 8.35 -13.38
N SER A 224 -10.04 8.52 -13.82
CA SER A 224 -10.85 9.73 -13.62
C SER A 224 -11.83 9.66 -12.45
N VAL A 225 -11.89 8.51 -11.74
CA VAL A 225 -12.75 8.36 -10.58
C VAL A 225 -12.04 8.71 -9.29
N ALA A 226 -12.76 9.37 -8.37
CA ALA A 226 -12.41 9.48 -6.97
C ALA A 226 -13.62 9.05 -6.13
N VAL A 227 -13.40 8.73 -4.86
CA VAL A 227 -14.47 8.36 -3.93
C VAL A 227 -14.29 9.16 -2.64
N VAL A 228 -15.39 9.67 -2.12
CA VAL A 228 -15.47 10.35 -0.84
C VAL A 228 -16.47 9.62 0.02
N CYS A 229 -16.12 9.28 1.25
CA CYS A 229 -17.08 8.83 2.25
C CYS A 229 -17.78 10.06 2.80
N ASP A 230 -19.08 10.16 2.63
CA ASP A 230 -19.88 11.30 3.06
C ASP A 230 -20.37 11.12 4.51
N SER A 231 -20.66 9.87 4.91
CA SER A 231 -21.02 9.51 6.28
C SER A 231 -20.57 8.09 6.64
N TYR A 232 -20.21 7.91 7.90
CA TYR A 232 -19.85 6.64 8.53
C TYR A 232 -20.44 6.60 9.93
N GLU A 233 -21.51 5.83 10.12
CA GLU A 233 -22.27 5.82 11.36
C GLU A 233 -22.53 4.39 11.83
N VAL A 234 -22.44 4.18 13.16
CA VAL A 234 -22.85 2.93 13.78
C VAL A 234 -24.32 3.05 14.20
N ALA A 235 -25.20 2.30 13.56
CA ALA A 235 -26.61 2.30 13.90
C ALA A 235 -26.86 1.61 15.26
N THR A 236 -28.04 1.86 15.83
CA THR A 236 -28.41 1.35 17.17
C THR A 236 -28.46 -0.17 17.26
N ASP A 237 -28.66 -0.88 16.16
CA ASP A 237 -28.62 -2.35 16.05
C ASP A 237 -27.22 -2.90 15.75
N GLY A 238 -26.19 -2.03 15.71
CA GLY A 238 -24.78 -2.39 15.53
C GLY A 238 -24.29 -2.54 14.10
N HIS A 239 -25.15 -2.38 13.08
CA HIS A 239 -24.66 -2.33 11.69
C HIS A 239 -24.02 -0.98 11.36
N LEU A 240 -23.16 -0.94 10.35
CA LEU A 240 -22.56 0.28 9.81
C LEU A 240 -23.45 0.84 8.69
N SER A 241 -23.88 2.10 8.83
CA SER A 241 -24.53 2.85 7.77
C SER A 241 -23.51 3.80 7.13
N ILE A 242 -23.25 3.59 5.86
CA ILE A 242 -22.21 4.29 5.11
C ILE A 242 -22.81 4.88 3.85
N SER A 243 -22.55 6.15 3.59
CA SER A 243 -22.80 6.77 2.29
C SER A 243 -21.50 7.26 1.66
N ALA A 244 -21.36 7.08 0.34
CA ALA A 244 -20.19 7.52 -0.37
C ALA A 244 -20.54 8.05 -1.77
N THR A 245 -19.84 9.13 -2.16
CA THR A 245 -19.97 9.77 -3.47
C THR A 245 -18.79 9.39 -4.37
N ILE A 246 -19.11 8.81 -5.53
CA ILE A 246 -18.16 8.55 -6.61
C ILE A 246 -18.11 9.79 -7.49
N LEU A 247 -16.94 10.41 -7.60
CA LEU A 247 -16.69 11.56 -8.45
C LEU A 247 -16.14 11.12 -9.81
N VAL A 248 -16.65 11.73 -10.87
CA VAL A 248 -16.17 11.57 -12.25
C VAL A 248 -16.00 12.94 -12.91
N GLU A 249 -15.21 13.04 -13.98
CA GLU A 249 -14.94 14.35 -14.62
C GLU A 249 -16.00 14.76 -15.66
N ARG A 250 -16.79 13.80 -16.20
CA ARG A 250 -17.71 14.07 -17.34
C ARG A 250 -19.01 13.26 -17.20
N GLU A 251 -20.10 13.78 -17.77
CA GLU A 251 -21.40 13.09 -17.78
C GLU A 251 -21.35 11.72 -18.47
N GLY A 252 -20.59 11.57 -19.56
CA GLY A 252 -20.41 10.27 -20.21
C GLY A 252 -19.79 9.22 -19.30
N GLN A 253 -18.85 9.63 -18.43
CA GLN A 253 -18.24 8.74 -17.43
C GLN A 253 -19.25 8.37 -16.33
N LYS A 254 -20.12 9.31 -15.91
CA LYS A 254 -21.22 9.04 -14.97
C LYS A 254 -22.12 7.93 -15.51
N GLY A 255 -22.51 8.01 -16.77
CA GLY A 255 -23.29 6.97 -17.41
C GLY A 255 -22.63 5.57 -17.38
N ILE A 256 -21.29 5.52 -17.59
CA ILE A 256 -20.51 4.27 -17.51
C ILE A 256 -20.46 3.72 -16.08
N VAL A 257 -20.22 4.57 -15.09
CA VAL A 257 -20.13 4.19 -13.66
C VAL A 257 -21.50 3.74 -13.11
N VAL A 258 -22.57 4.38 -13.52
CA VAL A 258 -23.94 3.95 -13.16
C VAL A 258 -24.28 2.63 -13.87
N GLY A 259 -23.97 2.53 -15.15
CA GLY A 259 -24.32 1.39 -16.00
C GLY A 259 -25.79 1.36 -16.38
N GLN A 260 -26.14 0.48 -17.32
CA GLN A 260 -27.54 0.32 -17.77
C GLN A 260 -28.43 -0.10 -16.60
N GLY A 261 -29.46 0.68 -16.29
CA GLY A 261 -30.37 0.43 -15.18
C GLY A 261 -29.70 0.35 -13.80
N GLY A 262 -28.55 1.01 -13.62
CA GLY A 262 -27.81 0.99 -12.35
C GLY A 262 -26.98 -0.28 -12.11
N SER A 263 -26.77 -1.11 -13.14
CA SER A 263 -26.14 -2.43 -12.99
C SER A 263 -24.69 -2.37 -12.51
N MET A 264 -23.91 -1.38 -12.98
CA MET A 264 -22.49 -1.25 -12.62
C MET A 264 -22.34 -0.77 -11.18
N ILE A 265 -22.99 0.33 -10.79
CA ILE A 265 -22.92 0.86 -9.43
C ILE A 265 -23.44 -0.15 -8.40
N LYS A 266 -24.48 -0.93 -8.74
CA LYS A 266 -24.99 -2.02 -7.89
C LYS A 266 -23.92 -3.10 -7.69
N ARG A 267 -23.23 -3.53 -8.77
CA ARG A 267 -22.12 -4.50 -8.69
C ARG A 267 -21.03 -3.99 -7.77
N VAL A 268 -20.54 -2.78 -8.01
CA VAL A 268 -19.51 -2.12 -7.18
C VAL A 268 -19.92 -2.09 -5.71
N GLY A 269 -21.18 -1.68 -5.43
CA GLY A 269 -21.70 -1.63 -4.07
C GLY A 269 -21.74 -2.99 -3.38
N VAL A 270 -22.18 -4.04 -4.09
CA VAL A 270 -22.21 -5.42 -3.54
C VAL A 270 -20.80 -5.95 -3.25
N GLU A 271 -19.85 -5.74 -4.17
CA GLU A 271 -18.47 -6.20 -4.01
C GLU A 271 -17.75 -5.43 -2.90
N ALA A 272 -17.90 -4.10 -2.86
CA ALA A 272 -17.30 -3.25 -1.82
C ALA A 272 -17.85 -3.58 -0.43
N ARG A 273 -19.19 -3.73 -0.32
CA ARG A 273 -19.83 -4.09 0.94
C ARG A 273 -19.29 -5.39 1.54
N LYS A 274 -19.07 -6.42 0.73
CA LYS A 274 -18.52 -7.71 1.21
C LYS A 274 -17.11 -7.53 1.83
N ASP A 275 -16.29 -6.74 1.19
CA ASP A 275 -14.93 -6.49 1.70
C ASP A 275 -14.96 -5.62 2.96
N LEU A 276 -15.83 -4.60 3.00
CA LEU A 276 -16.02 -3.74 4.17
C LEU A 276 -16.61 -4.51 5.37
N GLU A 277 -17.56 -5.42 5.14
CA GLU A 277 -18.10 -6.31 6.18
C GLU A 277 -16.99 -7.20 6.77
N LYS A 278 -16.08 -7.70 5.92
CA LYS A 278 -14.92 -8.48 6.38
C LYS A 278 -13.92 -7.62 7.17
N LEU A 279 -13.63 -6.42 6.67
CA LEU A 279 -12.68 -5.49 7.30
C LEU A 279 -13.15 -5.04 8.68
N PHE A 280 -14.42 -4.61 8.78
CA PHE A 280 -14.97 -4.05 10.03
C PHE A 280 -15.60 -5.10 10.96
N GLY A 281 -15.70 -6.35 10.53
CA GLY A 281 -16.33 -7.43 11.32
C GLY A 281 -17.82 -7.21 11.62
N ARG A 282 -18.51 -6.35 10.84
CA ARG A 282 -19.90 -5.91 11.07
C ARG A 282 -20.71 -5.91 9.77
N LYS A 283 -22.03 -6.00 9.90
CA LYS A 283 -22.93 -5.78 8.76
C LYS A 283 -22.83 -4.33 8.26
N VAL A 284 -22.81 -4.15 6.94
CA VAL A 284 -22.67 -2.84 6.30
C VAL A 284 -23.88 -2.56 5.39
N TYR A 285 -24.52 -1.43 5.61
CA TYR A 285 -25.39 -0.79 4.63
C TYR A 285 -24.55 0.25 3.88
N LEU A 286 -24.43 0.12 2.56
CA LEU A 286 -23.62 0.99 1.71
C LEU A 286 -24.49 1.64 0.64
N ASP A 287 -24.66 2.96 0.73
CA ASP A 287 -25.27 3.80 -0.30
C ASP A 287 -24.21 4.48 -1.16
N LEU A 288 -24.36 4.39 -2.49
CA LEU A 288 -23.42 4.96 -3.45
C LEU A 288 -24.10 5.93 -4.39
N GLN A 289 -23.54 7.13 -4.51
CA GLN A 289 -23.98 8.14 -5.44
C GLN A 289 -22.87 8.48 -6.46
N VAL A 290 -23.26 8.92 -7.67
CA VAL A 290 -22.29 9.38 -8.68
C VAL A 290 -22.52 10.84 -9.00
N ARG A 291 -21.48 11.66 -8.85
CA ARG A 291 -21.50 13.10 -9.14
C ARG A 291 -20.40 13.48 -10.14
N VAL A 292 -20.71 14.40 -11.02
CA VAL A 292 -19.72 15.00 -11.93
C VAL A 292 -19.03 16.15 -11.24
N GLN A 293 -17.70 16.07 -11.16
CA GLN A 293 -16.80 17.12 -10.69
C GLN A 293 -15.77 17.38 -11.79
N PRO A 294 -15.99 18.36 -12.67
CA PRO A 294 -15.13 18.60 -13.82
C PRO A 294 -13.68 18.90 -13.43
N LEU A 295 -12.73 18.29 -14.12
CA LEU A 295 -11.29 18.57 -14.03
C LEU A 295 -10.69 18.42 -12.61
N TRP A 296 -11.32 17.68 -11.69
CA TRP A 296 -10.88 17.57 -10.30
C TRP A 296 -9.41 17.14 -10.15
N ARG A 297 -8.86 16.33 -11.08
CA ARG A 297 -7.44 15.91 -11.08
C ARG A 297 -6.45 17.04 -11.40
N ARG A 298 -6.91 18.17 -11.89
CA ARG A 298 -6.11 19.34 -12.25
C ARG A 298 -6.28 20.50 -11.27
N ASP A 299 -7.25 20.41 -10.39
CA ASP A 299 -7.56 21.42 -9.39
C ASP A 299 -6.89 21.06 -8.05
N ALA A 300 -5.92 21.89 -7.63
CA ALA A 300 -5.17 21.65 -6.40
C ALA A 300 -6.07 21.66 -5.15
N ASN A 301 -7.12 22.48 -5.13
CA ASN A 301 -8.06 22.54 -4.00
C ASN A 301 -8.89 21.24 -3.91
N GLU A 302 -9.34 20.72 -5.06
CA GLU A 302 -10.07 19.45 -5.09
C GLU A 302 -9.16 18.29 -4.71
N ILE A 303 -7.90 18.27 -5.17
CA ILE A 303 -6.91 17.26 -4.81
C ILE A 303 -6.66 17.27 -3.28
N LYS A 304 -6.50 18.47 -2.69
CA LYS A 304 -6.35 18.64 -1.24
C LYS A 304 -7.62 18.20 -0.50
N ARG A 305 -8.80 18.63 -0.93
CA ARG A 305 -10.10 18.24 -0.33
C ARG A 305 -10.32 16.72 -0.36
N LEU A 306 -9.80 16.04 -1.36
CA LEU A 306 -9.88 14.58 -1.51
C LEU A 306 -8.83 13.83 -0.68
N GLY A 307 -7.96 14.52 0.05
CA GLY A 307 -6.91 13.92 0.87
C GLY A 307 -5.76 13.31 0.06
N TYR A 308 -5.53 13.80 -1.17
CA TYR A 308 -4.45 13.32 -2.03
C TYR A 308 -3.22 14.24 -2.04
N SER A 309 -3.22 15.30 -1.24
CA SER A 309 -2.08 16.23 -1.06
C SER A 309 -1.38 15.96 0.27
N THR A 310 -0.08 16.21 0.33
CA THR A 310 0.74 16.17 1.55
C THR A 310 0.81 17.52 2.27
N GLU A 311 0.21 18.58 1.71
CA GLU A 311 0.15 19.89 2.34
C GLU A 311 -1.15 20.01 3.17
N ASP A 312 -0.98 20.18 4.48
CA ASP A 312 -2.06 20.56 5.41
C ASP A 312 -2.54 22.00 5.17
#